data_1a3dfae799357ea19ed9843a6073ece7
#
_entry.id   1a3dfae799357ea19ed9843a6073ece7
#
_cell.length_a   1.000
_cell.length_b   1.000
_cell.length_c   1.000
_cell.angle_alpha   90.00
_cell.angle_beta   90.00
_cell.angle_gamma   90.00
#
_symmetry.space_group_name_H-M   'P 1'
#
loop_
_entity.id
_entity.type
_entity.pdbx_description
1 polymer ?
#
loop_
_entity_poly.entity_id
_entity_poly.type
_entity_poly.pdbx_seq_one_letter_code
_entity_poly.pdbx_strand_id
1 'polypeptide(L)'
;MTPIAHDAITPPMTKIALITGASRGLGAALAEALAPTHHIVAVAKTVGALEELDDRIKAIGGTATLAPMDITKPDAMAQLCRSIYDRWGHIDLWAHTAIHAAPLAPASHIDAKDLKKSMEINVTATATLIAMVAPLLESAEAGHALFFNDPRAGEKFFGAYGASKAAQMALAKSWQVETMKTGPKVTIVTPLPMPTATRARFFPGEDRASLTPPAEAAHLVLEALKSP
;
A
#
# COMPACT_ATOMS: atom_id res chain seq x y z
N MET A 1 -31.92 42.34 -20.16
CA MET A 1 -30.75 42.11 -19.29
C MET A 1 -30.78 40.63 -18.90
N THR A 2 -29.94 39.85 -19.54
CA THR A 2 -29.83 38.38 -19.28
C THR A 2 -28.82 38.17 -18.13
N PRO A 3 -29.15 37.39 -17.10
CA PRO A 3 -28.20 37.14 -16.03
C PRO A 3 -27.07 36.23 -16.54
N ILE A 4 -25.85 36.69 -16.39
CA ILE A 4 -24.63 35.89 -16.63
C ILE A 4 -24.53 34.88 -15.49
N ALA A 5 -24.78 33.62 -15.80
CA ALA A 5 -24.50 32.51 -14.87
C ALA A 5 -22.98 32.47 -14.63
N HIS A 6 -22.55 32.82 -13.42
CA HIS A 6 -21.22 32.50 -12.94
C HIS A 6 -21.19 31.00 -12.65
N ASP A 7 -20.71 30.21 -13.61
CA ASP A 7 -20.24 28.85 -13.32
C ASP A 7 -19.09 28.98 -12.30
N ALA A 8 -19.40 28.72 -11.04
CA ALA A 8 -18.40 28.58 -10.01
C ALA A 8 -17.58 27.36 -10.35
N ILE A 9 -16.39 27.56 -10.95
CA ILE A 9 -15.40 26.51 -11.14
C ILE A 9 -14.98 26.05 -9.74
N THR A 10 -15.61 24.97 -9.27
CA THR A 10 -15.17 24.27 -8.06
C THR A 10 -13.73 23.84 -8.31
N PRO A 11 -12.75 24.24 -7.49
CA PRO A 11 -11.38 23.79 -7.69
C PRO A 11 -11.34 22.27 -7.71
N PRO A 12 -10.55 21.64 -8.59
CA PRO A 12 -10.49 20.18 -8.65
C PRO A 12 -10.15 19.63 -7.27
N MET A 13 -10.96 18.69 -6.77
CA MET A 13 -10.71 18.04 -5.47
C MET A 13 -9.33 17.39 -5.51
N THR A 14 -8.53 17.64 -4.48
CA THR A 14 -7.20 17.04 -4.36
C THR A 14 -7.33 15.53 -4.23
N LYS A 15 -6.82 14.77 -5.17
CA LYS A 15 -6.78 13.31 -5.06
C LYS A 15 -5.84 12.87 -3.95
N ILE A 16 -6.24 11.90 -3.16
CA ILE A 16 -5.50 11.42 -2.00
C ILE A 16 -5.06 9.97 -2.22
N ALA A 17 -3.77 9.71 -2.09
CA ALA A 17 -3.20 8.36 -2.09
C ALA A 17 -2.62 8.01 -0.71
N LEU A 18 -3.21 7.03 -0.04
CA LEU A 18 -2.68 6.43 1.19
C LEU A 18 -1.73 5.29 0.83
N ILE A 19 -0.46 5.40 1.25
CA ILE A 19 0.55 4.35 1.01
C ILE A 19 1.02 3.79 2.36
N THR A 20 0.59 2.60 2.70
CA THR A 20 1.08 1.88 3.89
C THR A 20 2.30 1.04 3.52
N GLY A 21 3.43 1.27 4.20
CA GLY A 21 4.73 0.70 3.85
C GLY A 21 5.55 1.59 2.92
N ALA A 22 5.36 2.92 2.97
CA ALA A 22 5.94 3.89 2.05
C ALA A 22 7.46 4.11 2.18
N SER A 23 8.14 3.57 3.22
CA SER A 23 9.54 3.90 3.51
C SER A 23 10.57 3.42 2.49
N ARG A 24 10.25 2.43 1.64
CA ARG A 24 11.19 1.85 0.67
C ARG A 24 10.50 0.96 -0.37
N GLY A 25 11.29 0.50 -1.34
CA GLY A 25 10.87 -0.50 -2.34
C GLY A 25 9.66 -0.03 -3.14
N LEU A 26 8.71 -0.94 -3.37
CA LEU A 26 7.52 -0.65 -4.17
C LEU A 26 6.65 0.46 -3.57
N GLY A 27 6.53 0.52 -2.23
CA GLY A 27 5.72 1.55 -1.57
C GLY A 27 6.25 2.96 -1.80
N ALA A 28 7.58 3.17 -1.67
CA ALA A 28 8.21 4.46 -1.97
C ALA A 28 8.07 4.80 -3.46
N ALA A 29 8.30 3.83 -4.34
CA ALA A 29 8.20 4.04 -5.79
C ALA A 29 6.77 4.39 -6.24
N LEU A 30 5.75 3.76 -5.65
CA LEU A 30 4.34 4.10 -5.90
C LEU A 30 4.01 5.51 -5.40
N ALA A 31 4.53 5.90 -4.22
CA ALA A 31 4.34 7.24 -3.69
C ALA A 31 4.92 8.31 -4.62
N GLU A 32 6.15 8.11 -5.11
CA GLU A 32 6.78 9.00 -6.08
C GLU A 32 6.02 9.05 -7.42
N ALA A 33 5.60 7.90 -7.95
CA ALA A 33 4.87 7.83 -9.21
C ALA A 33 3.47 8.48 -9.16
N LEU A 34 2.82 8.46 -7.99
CA LEU A 34 1.49 9.06 -7.76
C LEU A 34 1.57 10.56 -7.40
N ALA A 35 2.69 11.04 -6.86
CA ALA A 35 2.84 12.39 -6.36
C ALA A 35 2.51 13.52 -7.36
N PRO A 36 2.70 13.37 -8.69
CA PRO A 36 2.28 14.38 -9.66
C PRO A 36 0.76 14.62 -9.74
N THR A 37 -0.03 13.64 -9.29
CA THR A 37 -1.50 13.67 -9.43
C THR A 37 -2.26 13.53 -8.12
N HIS A 38 -1.58 13.12 -7.05
CA HIS A 38 -2.17 12.89 -5.73
C HIS A 38 -1.37 13.56 -4.63
N HIS A 39 -2.03 14.00 -3.59
CA HIS A 39 -1.38 14.23 -2.31
C HIS A 39 -1.11 12.87 -1.64
N ILE A 40 0.12 12.63 -1.23
CA ILE A 40 0.55 11.35 -0.69
C ILE A 40 0.43 11.35 0.85
N VAL A 41 -0.31 10.40 1.40
CA VAL A 41 -0.27 10.09 2.84
C VAL A 41 0.65 8.88 3.02
N ALA A 42 1.88 9.14 3.43
CA ALA A 42 2.94 8.13 3.51
C ALA A 42 3.05 7.55 4.93
N VAL A 43 2.69 6.27 5.09
CA VAL A 43 2.73 5.57 6.39
C VAL A 43 3.89 4.58 6.43
N ALA A 44 4.77 4.74 7.40
CA ALA A 44 5.83 3.77 7.72
C ALA A 44 6.36 4.03 9.14
N LYS A 45 7.14 3.10 9.68
CA LYS A 45 7.73 3.24 11.05
C LYS A 45 9.01 4.08 11.08
N THR A 46 9.73 4.17 9.98
CA THR A 46 11.06 4.79 9.93
C THR A 46 10.93 6.24 9.49
N VAL A 47 11.13 7.17 10.44
CA VAL A 47 11.00 8.63 10.20
C VAL A 47 11.93 9.09 9.09
N GLY A 48 13.24 8.88 9.19
CA GLY A 48 14.21 9.36 8.19
C GLY A 48 13.93 8.88 6.77
N ALA A 49 13.45 7.64 6.60
CA ALA A 49 13.08 7.14 5.28
C ALA A 49 11.79 7.78 4.72
N LEU A 50 10.89 8.28 5.58
CA LEU A 50 9.75 9.09 5.16
C LEU A 50 10.19 10.51 4.79
N GLU A 51 11.13 11.10 5.53
CA GLU A 51 11.70 12.41 5.22
C GLU A 51 12.43 12.40 3.87
N GLU A 52 13.27 11.37 3.63
CA GLU A 52 13.91 11.17 2.32
C GLU A 52 12.89 11.00 1.18
N LEU A 53 11.78 10.31 1.43
CA LEU A 53 10.69 10.18 0.46
C LEU A 53 10.01 11.51 0.19
N ASP A 54 9.74 12.31 1.22
CA ASP A 54 9.14 13.63 1.10
C ASP A 54 10.01 14.58 0.27
N ASP A 55 11.32 14.55 0.48
CA ASP A 55 12.28 15.33 -0.32
C ASP A 55 12.22 14.95 -1.81
N ARG A 56 12.14 13.65 -2.13
CA ARG A 56 11.98 13.18 -3.52
C ARG A 56 10.64 13.59 -4.12
N ILE A 57 9.55 13.51 -3.35
CA ILE A 57 8.21 13.95 -3.77
C ILE A 57 8.20 15.46 -4.04
N LYS A 58 8.80 16.26 -3.17
CA LYS A 58 8.93 17.72 -3.36
C LYS A 58 9.77 18.08 -4.57
N ALA A 59 10.85 17.34 -4.82
CA ALA A 59 11.73 17.57 -5.98
C ALA A 59 11.01 17.44 -7.33
N ILE A 60 9.92 16.64 -7.38
CA ILE A 60 9.06 16.48 -8.57
C ILE A 60 7.79 17.33 -8.52
N GLY A 61 7.70 18.28 -7.58
CA GLY A 61 6.55 19.19 -7.43
C GLY A 61 5.34 18.59 -6.74
N GLY A 62 5.45 17.39 -6.17
CA GLY A 62 4.39 16.73 -5.40
C GLY A 62 4.29 17.23 -3.96
N THR A 63 3.31 16.68 -3.22
CA THR A 63 3.11 16.98 -1.80
C THR A 63 2.83 15.71 -1.01
N ALA A 64 3.32 15.65 0.25
CA ALA A 64 3.06 14.53 1.12
C ALA A 64 2.72 14.94 2.56
N THR A 65 1.98 14.08 3.24
CA THR A 65 1.82 14.06 4.69
C THR A 65 2.51 12.82 5.22
N LEU A 66 3.52 13.00 6.06
CA LEU A 66 4.27 11.90 6.66
C LEU A 66 3.54 11.40 7.92
N ALA A 67 3.28 10.12 7.98
CA ALA A 67 2.67 9.45 9.12
C ALA A 67 3.62 8.37 9.67
N PRO A 68 4.58 8.73 10.55
CA PRO A 68 5.52 7.80 11.16
C PRO A 68 4.79 6.92 12.19
N MET A 69 4.12 5.88 11.72
CA MET A 69 3.22 5.03 12.52
C MET A 69 3.49 3.53 12.30
N ASP A 70 3.17 2.74 13.31
CA ASP A 70 3.10 1.28 13.21
C ASP A 70 1.66 0.86 12.87
N ILE A 71 1.47 0.22 11.72
CA ILE A 71 0.16 -0.25 11.27
C ILE A 71 -0.48 -1.29 12.19
N THR A 72 0.29 -1.90 13.10
CA THR A 72 -0.22 -2.84 14.12
C THR A 72 -0.83 -2.14 15.33
N LYS A 73 -0.88 -0.81 15.34
CA LYS A 73 -1.47 0.00 16.41
C LYS A 73 -2.83 0.55 15.94
N PRO A 74 -3.95 -0.11 16.29
CA PRO A 74 -5.27 0.26 15.78
C PRO A 74 -5.64 1.71 16.09
N ASP A 75 -5.38 2.17 17.32
CA ASP A 75 -5.75 3.52 17.74
C ASP A 75 -5.02 4.61 16.92
N ALA A 76 -3.73 4.40 16.64
CA ALA A 76 -2.97 5.33 15.81
C ALA A 76 -3.49 5.36 14.37
N MET A 77 -3.84 4.20 13.81
CA MET A 77 -4.41 4.11 12.46
C MET A 77 -5.82 4.69 12.38
N ALA A 78 -6.65 4.49 13.40
CA ALA A 78 -7.98 5.12 13.51
C ALA A 78 -7.86 6.64 13.56
N GLN A 79 -6.92 7.18 14.35
CA GLN A 79 -6.64 8.62 14.40
C GLN A 79 -6.19 9.16 13.05
N LEU A 80 -5.31 8.45 12.33
CA LEU A 80 -4.89 8.83 10.98
C LEU A 80 -6.09 8.87 10.02
N CYS A 81 -6.91 7.82 9.99
CA CYS A 81 -8.10 7.76 9.13
C CYS A 81 -9.07 8.92 9.45
N ARG A 82 -9.28 9.23 10.72
CA ARG A 82 -10.08 10.41 11.12
C ARG A 82 -9.47 11.72 10.63
N SER A 83 -8.16 11.90 10.79
CA SER A 83 -7.48 13.12 10.31
C SER A 83 -7.56 13.27 8.79
N ILE A 84 -7.53 12.17 8.05
CA ILE A 84 -7.74 12.16 6.58
C ILE A 84 -9.19 12.56 6.26
N TYR A 85 -10.16 11.99 6.97
CA TYR A 85 -11.57 12.33 6.79
C TYR A 85 -11.84 13.81 7.08
N ASP A 86 -11.36 14.33 8.21
CA ASP A 86 -11.58 15.72 8.63
C ASP A 86 -10.94 16.72 7.65
N ARG A 87 -9.85 16.33 6.97
CA ARG A 87 -9.12 17.22 6.05
C ARG A 87 -9.58 17.12 4.60
N TRP A 88 -9.87 15.92 4.10
CA TRP A 88 -10.16 15.67 2.68
C TRP A 88 -11.46 14.92 2.43
N GLY A 89 -12.02 14.25 3.44
CA GLY A 89 -13.26 13.51 3.34
C GLY A 89 -13.16 12.13 2.71
N HIS A 90 -12.08 11.82 1.99
CA HIS A 90 -11.95 10.61 1.17
C HIS A 90 -10.50 10.16 0.97
N ILE A 91 -10.35 8.96 0.41
CA ILE A 91 -9.12 8.42 -0.17
C ILE A 91 -9.45 7.90 -1.57
N ASP A 92 -8.73 8.35 -2.59
CA ASP A 92 -8.90 7.84 -3.97
C ASP A 92 -8.17 6.54 -4.20
N LEU A 93 -6.98 6.39 -3.62
CA LEU A 93 -6.18 5.17 -3.76
C LEU A 93 -5.53 4.78 -2.44
N TRP A 94 -5.69 3.53 -2.05
CA TRP A 94 -4.93 2.92 -0.97
C TRP A 94 -4.02 1.82 -1.51
N ALA A 95 -2.69 2.01 -1.45
CA ALA A 95 -1.72 0.97 -1.78
C ALA A 95 -1.16 0.35 -0.48
N HIS A 96 -1.51 -0.91 -0.22
CA HIS A 96 -1.06 -1.64 0.97
C HIS A 96 0.20 -2.45 0.68
N THR A 97 1.38 -1.83 0.87
CA THR A 97 2.69 -2.45 0.65
C THR A 97 3.40 -2.86 1.93
N ALA A 98 2.84 -2.53 3.10
CA ALA A 98 3.41 -2.91 4.39
C ALA A 98 3.41 -4.44 4.56
N ILE A 99 4.59 -5.00 4.79
CA ILE A 99 4.78 -6.46 4.91
C ILE A 99 5.91 -6.78 5.89
N HIS A 100 5.75 -7.85 6.66
CA HIS A 100 6.84 -8.47 7.38
C HIS A 100 7.30 -9.72 6.64
N ALA A 101 8.59 -9.75 6.31
CA ALA A 101 9.26 -10.90 5.70
C ALA A 101 10.02 -11.65 6.79
N ALA A 102 9.44 -12.72 7.34
CA ALA A 102 10.13 -13.59 8.29
C ALA A 102 11.36 -14.24 7.65
N PRO A 103 12.39 -14.59 8.42
CA PRO A 103 13.50 -15.40 7.94
C PRO A 103 13.01 -16.73 7.35
N LEU A 104 13.71 -17.23 6.33
CA LEU A 104 13.44 -18.56 5.79
C LEU A 104 13.85 -19.63 6.81
N ALA A 105 12.96 -20.60 7.02
CA ALA A 105 13.20 -21.71 7.95
C ALA A 105 12.49 -22.98 7.50
N PRO A 106 13.03 -24.17 7.80
CA PRO A 106 12.29 -25.42 7.66
C PRO A 106 10.98 -25.35 8.46
N ALA A 107 9.89 -25.93 7.96
CA ALA A 107 8.58 -25.88 8.61
C ALA A 107 8.60 -26.41 10.06
N SER A 108 9.46 -27.39 10.34
CA SER A 108 9.69 -27.95 11.69
C SER A 108 10.50 -27.03 12.62
N HIS A 109 11.07 -25.92 12.13
CA HIS A 109 11.94 -25.01 12.88
C HIS A 109 11.52 -23.54 12.75
N ILE A 110 10.26 -23.30 12.38
CA ILE A 110 9.72 -21.94 12.36
C ILE A 110 9.71 -21.36 13.78
N ASP A 111 10.36 -20.23 13.97
CA ASP A 111 10.30 -19.51 15.25
C ASP A 111 8.89 -18.96 15.49
N ALA A 112 8.34 -19.22 16.66
CA ALA A 112 6.98 -18.82 17.03
C ALA A 112 6.80 -17.29 17.05
N LYS A 113 7.87 -16.52 17.39
CA LYS A 113 7.84 -15.06 17.39
C LYS A 113 7.78 -14.52 15.96
N ASP A 114 8.53 -15.12 15.04
CA ASP A 114 8.53 -14.74 13.63
C ASP A 114 7.18 -15.05 12.97
N LEU A 115 6.59 -16.22 13.26
CA LEU A 115 5.24 -16.56 12.80
C LEU A 115 4.20 -15.58 13.37
N LYS A 116 4.22 -15.34 14.69
CA LYS A 116 3.31 -14.40 15.35
C LYS A 116 3.39 -13.01 14.72
N LYS A 117 4.61 -12.49 14.54
CA LYS A 117 4.86 -11.18 13.92
C LYS A 117 4.39 -11.11 12.48
N SER A 118 4.57 -12.20 11.70
CA SER A 118 4.07 -12.29 10.33
C SER A 118 2.54 -12.23 10.30
N MET A 119 1.86 -12.97 11.18
CA MET A 119 0.40 -12.95 11.28
C MET A 119 -0.12 -11.58 11.76
N GLU A 120 0.53 -10.97 12.75
CA GLU A 120 0.15 -9.66 13.28
C GLU A 120 0.23 -8.57 12.21
N ILE A 121 1.35 -8.48 11.48
CA ILE A 121 1.59 -7.41 10.50
C ILE A 121 0.87 -7.70 9.18
N ASN A 122 1.00 -8.92 8.65
CA ASN A 122 0.52 -9.22 7.30
C ASN A 122 -0.98 -9.56 7.26
N VAL A 123 -1.56 -10.02 8.37
CA VAL A 123 -2.95 -10.49 8.40
C VAL A 123 -3.82 -9.61 9.29
N THR A 124 -3.53 -9.56 10.60
CA THR A 124 -4.38 -8.83 11.55
C THR A 124 -4.42 -7.33 11.24
N ALA A 125 -3.25 -6.71 11.02
CA ALA A 125 -3.21 -5.30 10.65
C ALA A 125 -3.90 -5.02 9.30
N THR A 126 -3.77 -5.92 8.31
CA THR A 126 -4.49 -5.80 7.03
C THR A 126 -6.00 -5.83 7.24
N ALA A 127 -6.53 -6.78 8.01
CA ALA A 127 -7.97 -6.86 8.30
C ALA A 127 -8.49 -5.61 9.01
N THR A 128 -7.74 -5.13 10.01
CA THR A 128 -8.06 -3.89 10.73
C THR A 128 -8.07 -2.67 9.80
N LEU A 129 -7.06 -2.55 8.93
CA LEU A 129 -6.95 -1.45 7.98
C LEU A 129 -8.05 -1.48 6.91
N ILE A 130 -8.45 -2.64 6.42
CA ILE A 130 -9.59 -2.75 5.50
C ILE A 130 -10.82 -2.10 6.13
N ALA A 131 -11.16 -2.47 7.37
CA ALA A 131 -12.32 -1.91 8.07
C ALA A 131 -12.23 -0.39 8.29
N MET A 132 -11.04 0.17 8.51
CA MET A 132 -10.83 1.59 8.76
C MET A 132 -10.78 2.44 7.49
N VAL A 133 -10.23 1.88 6.40
CA VAL A 133 -9.99 2.60 5.15
C VAL A 133 -11.17 2.48 4.17
N ALA A 134 -11.94 1.38 4.24
CA ALA A 134 -13.07 1.16 3.35
C ALA A 134 -14.05 2.35 3.31
N PRO A 135 -14.51 2.95 4.43
CA PRO A 135 -15.41 4.10 4.39
C PRO A 135 -14.83 5.33 3.67
N LEU A 136 -13.51 5.52 3.75
CA LEU A 136 -12.82 6.64 3.09
C LEU A 136 -12.72 6.42 1.57
N LEU A 137 -12.53 5.17 1.14
CA LEU A 137 -12.56 4.80 -0.27
C LEU A 137 -13.98 4.86 -0.86
N GLU A 138 -14.99 4.46 -0.07
CA GLU A 138 -16.42 4.57 -0.45
C GLU A 138 -16.87 6.02 -0.61
N SER A 139 -16.21 6.95 0.11
CA SER A 139 -16.49 8.39 0.01
C SER A 139 -15.86 9.06 -1.23
N ALA A 140 -14.96 8.37 -1.94
CA ALA A 140 -14.37 8.86 -3.19
C ALA A 140 -15.27 8.52 -4.38
N GLU A 141 -15.17 9.30 -5.46
CA GLU A 141 -15.89 9.02 -6.71
C GLU A 141 -15.50 7.66 -7.33
N ALA A 142 -14.22 7.28 -7.22
CA ALA A 142 -13.66 6.04 -7.75
C ALA A 142 -12.57 5.45 -6.82
N GLY A 143 -12.93 5.21 -5.57
CA GLY A 143 -12.01 4.69 -4.56
C GLY A 143 -11.42 3.33 -4.95
N HIS A 144 -10.11 3.18 -4.80
CA HIS A 144 -9.38 1.99 -5.24
C HIS A 144 -8.42 1.49 -4.16
N ALA A 145 -8.55 0.23 -3.76
CA ALA A 145 -7.61 -0.47 -2.89
C ALA A 145 -6.70 -1.38 -3.70
N LEU A 146 -5.39 -1.32 -3.43
CA LEU A 146 -4.37 -2.06 -4.14
C LEU A 146 -3.57 -2.94 -3.20
N PHE A 147 -3.60 -4.24 -3.45
CA PHE A 147 -2.86 -5.27 -2.72
C PHE A 147 -1.84 -5.95 -3.63
N PHE A 148 -0.77 -6.45 -3.01
CA PHE A 148 0.34 -7.06 -3.73
C PHE A 148 0.47 -8.52 -3.34
N ASN A 149 0.30 -9.41 -4.31
CA ASN A 149 0.53 -10.84 -4.13
C ASN A 149 2.03 -11.16 -4.24
N ASP A 150 2.44 -12.23 -3.55
CA ASP A 150 3.72 -12.91 -3.73
C ASP A 150 3.45 -14.42 -3.63
N PRO A 151 3.62 -15.18 -4.71
CA PRO A 151 3.21 -16.59 -4.78
C PRO A 151 4.21 -17.53 -4.08
N ARG A 152 4.54 -17.23 -2.79
CA ARG A 152 5.47 -18.02 -1.98
C ARG A 152 4.77 -19.01 -1.05
N ALA A 153 3.44 -19.07 -1.07
CA ALA A 153 2.68 -20.03 -0.28
C ALA A 153 2.99 -21.45 -0.75
N GLY A 154 3.42 -22.30 0.19
CA GLY A 154 3.80 -23.69 -0.10
C GLY A 154 5.22 -23.89 -0.64
N GLU A 155 5.99 -22.84 -0.91
CA GLU A 155 7.39 -22.98 -1.30
C GLU A 155 8.28 -23.42 -0.12
N LYS A 156 9.37 -24.12 -0.44
CA LYS A 156 10.35 -24.60 0.53
C LYS A 156 10.92 -23.44 1.34
N PHE A 157 10.90 -23.56 2.67
CA PHE A 157 11.37 -22.60 3.66
C PHE A 157 10.51 -21.33 3.85
N PHE A 158 9.49 -21.11 3.06
CA PHE A 158 8.62 -19.93 3.16
C PHE A 158 7.45 -20.09 4.14
N GLY A 159 7.46 -21.08 5.04
CA GLY A 159 6.31 -21.41 5.89
C GLY A 159 5.68 -20.22 6.59
N ALA A 160 6.42 -19.45 7.37
CA ALA A 160 5.87 -18.30 8.11
C ALA A 160 5.42 -17.15 7.18
N TYR A 161 6.27 -16.76 6.22
CA TYR A 161 5.95 -15.71 5.27
C TYR A 161 4.81 -16.12 4.34
N GLY A 162 4.95 -17.28 3.68
CA GLY A 162 3.99 -17.78 2.69
C GLY A 162 2.59 -18.00 3.30
N ALA A 163 2.50 -18.56 4.51
CA ALA A 163 1.23 -18.74 5.21
C ALA A 163 0.54 -17.39 5.49
N SER A 164 1.29 -16.42 6.04
CA SER A 164 0.73 -15.10 6.33
C SER A 164 0.35 -14.33 5.05
N LYS A 165 1.12 -14.50 3.97
CA LYS A 165 0.83 -13.89 2.67
C LYS A 165 -0.41 -14.50 2.01
N ALA A 166 -0.56 -15.81 2.07
CA ALA A 166 -1.78 -16.49 1.60
C ALA A 166 -3.03 -16.02 2.36
N ALA A 167 -2.93 -15.89 3.69
CA ALA A 167 -4.03 -15.38 4.51
C ALA A 167 -4.36 -13.90 4.17
N GLN A 168 -3.36 -13.05 3.98
CA GLN A 168 -3.57 -11.66 3.52
C GLN A 168 -4.29 -11.63 2.17
N MET A 169 -3.88 -12.46 1.23
CA MET A 169 -4.52 -12.52 -0.09
C MET A 169 -5.94 -13.08 -0.03
N ALA A 170 -6.22 -13.98 0.90
CA ALA A 170 -7.59 -14.47 1.12
C ALA A 170 -8.52 -13.34 1.59
N LEU A 171 -8.07 -12.50 2.55
CA LEU A 171 -8.80 -11.31 2.98
C LEU A 171 -9.06 -10.33 1.82
N ALA A 172 -8.01 -10.00 1.06
CA ALA A 172 -8.12 -9.07 -0.06
C ALA A 172 -9.07 -9.60 -1.16
N LYS A 173 -9.05 -10.91 -1.46
CA LYS A 173 -9.95 -11.55 -2.43
C LYS A 173 -11.40 -11.57 -1.94
N SER A 174 -11.63 -11.82 -0.65
CA SER A 174 -12.99 -11.76 -0.07
C SER A 174 -13.56 -10.35 -0.26
N TRP A 175 -12.80 -9.33 0.16
CA TRP A 175 -13.21 -7.94 0.00
C TRP A 175 -13.40 -7.54 -1.47
N GLN A 176 -12.56 -8.00 -2.39
CA GLN A 176 -12.70 -7.78 -3.83
C GLN A 176 -14.05 -8.27 -4.38
N VAL A 177 -14.47 -9.47 -3.95
CA VAL A 177 -15.76 -10.05 -4.37
C VAL A 177 -16.94 -9.31 -3.74
N GLU A 178 -16.83 -8.96 -2.45
CA GLU A 178 -17.86 -8.23 -1.71
C GLU A 178 -18.16 -6.86 -2.33
N THR A 179 -17.11 -6.14 -2.77
CA THR A 179 -17.22 -4.77 -3.28
C THR A 179 -17.43 -4.66 -4.80
N MET A 180 -17.43 -5.76 -5.52
CA MET A 180 -17.44 -5.80 -6.99
C MET A 180 -18.57 -4.97 -7.63
N LYS A 181 -19.72 -4.80 -6.95
CA LYS A 181 -20.89 -4.09 -7.48
C LYS A 181 -21.16 -2.74 -6.85
N THR A 182 -20.70 -2.50 -5.64
CA THR A 182 -21.20 -1.39 -4.81
C THR A 182 -20.13 -0.64 -4.03
N GLY A 183 -18.93 -1.16 -3.98
CA GLY A 183 -17.89 -0.60 -3.14
C GLY A 183 -16.67 -0.13 -3.92
N PRO A 184 -15.58 0.18 -3.23
CA PRO A 184 -14.33 0.56 -3.88
C PRO A 184 -13.80 -0.59 -4.75
N LYS A 185 -13.14 -0.26 -5.84
CA LYS A 185 -12.44 -1.26 -6.65
C LYS A 185 -11.29 -1.84 -5.82
N VAL A 186 -11.20 -3.16 -5.73
CA VAL A 186 -10.08 -3.84 -5.07
C VAL A 186 -9.29 -4.60 -6.13
N THR A 187 -8.01 -4.29 -6.27
CA THR A 187 -7.12 -4.96 -7.23
C THR A 187 -5.97 -5.64 -6.51
N ILE A 188 -5.68 -6.87 -6.92
CA ILE A 188 -4.56 -7.66 -6.43
C ILE A 188 -3.58 -7.85 -7.58
N VAL A 189 -2.36 -7.33 -7.42
CA VAL A 189 -1.29 -7.40 -8.43
C VAL A 189 -0.17 -8.28 -7.91
N THR A 190 0.42 -9.08 -8.80
CA THR A 190 1.70 -9.77 -8.55
C THR A 190 2.79 -8.97 -9.26
N PRO A 191 3.55 -8.12 -8.54
CA PRO A 191 4.59 -7.30 -9.16
C PRO A 191 5.76 -8.15 -9.64
N LEU A 192 6.49 -7.66 -10.63
CA LEU A 192 7.75 -8.28 -11.05
C LEU A 192 8.78 -8.27 -9.91
N PRO A 193 9.72 -9.24 -9.90
CA PRO A 193 10.80 -9.26 -8.91
C PRO A 193 11.63 -7.98 -8.94
N MET A 194 11.84 -7.39 -7.75
CA MET A 194 12.55 -6.11 -7.58
C MET A 194 13.75 -6.25 -6.65
N PRO A 195 14.82 -5.46 -6.80
CA PRO A 195 16.01 -5.49 -5.92
C PRO A 195 15.74 -4.84 -4.55
N THR A 196 14.70 -5.29 -3.84
CA THR A 196 14.28 -4.79 -2.54
C THR A 196 15.01 -5.50 -1.39
N ALA A 197 14.95 -4.91 -0.18
CA ALA A 197 15.48 -5.55 1.03
C ALA A 197 14.74 -6.87 1.36
N THR A 198 13.46 -6.97 1.05
CA THR A 198 12.68 -8.22 1.19
C THR A 198 13.21 -9.30 0.26
N ARG A 199 13.45 -8.95 -1.01
CA ARG A 199 14.02 -9.88 -2.00
C ARG A 199 15.41 -10.34 -1.61
N ALA A 200 16.29 -9.42 -1.20
CA ALA A 200 17.65 -9.74 -0.76
C ALA A 200 17.68 -10.67 0.47
N ARG A 201 16.68 -10.60 1.34
CA ARG A 201 16.55 -11.52 2.47
C ARG A 201 16.25 -12.95 2.04
N PHE A 202 15.40 -13.10 1.01
CA PHE A 202 14.99 -14.42 0.51
C PHE A 202 16.01 -15.02 -0.48
N PHE A 203 16.68 -14.18 -1.25
CA PHE A 203 17.59 -14.57 -2.31
C PHE A 203 18.90 -13.77 -2.23
N PRO A 204 19.76 -14.02 -1.19
CA PRO A 204 20.96 -13.20 -0.95
C PRO A 204 22.02 -13.31 -2.05
N GLY A 205 21.99 -14.38 -2.86
CA GLY A 205 22.92 -14.59 -3.97
C GLY A 205 22.39 -14.23 -5.35
N GLU A 206 21.19 -13.62 -5.42
CA GLU A 206 20.56 -13.28 -6.70
C GLU A 206 21.23 -12.06 -7.34
N ASP A 207 21.44 -12.11 -8.65
CA ASP A 207 21.91 -10.94 -9.39
C ASP A 207 20.84 -9.85 -9.41
N ARG A 208 21.13 -8.76 -8.70
CA ARG A 208 20.21 -7.64 -8.54
C ARG A 208 20.06 -6.81 -9.83
N ALA A 209 21.03 -6.86 -10.73
CA ALA A 209 20.98 -6.11 -11.98
C ALA A 209 19.95 -6.69 -12.98
N SER A 210 19.60 -7.97 -12.82
CA SER A 210 18.56 -8.63 -13.63
C SER A 210 17.13 -8.37 -13.17
N LEU A 211 16.96 -7.68 -12.02
CA LEU A 211 15.65 -7.43 -11.41
C LEU A 211 15.07 -6.09 -11.88
N THR A 212 13.74 -6.02 -11.96
CA THR A 212 13.03 -4.79 -12.35
C THR A 212 13.21 -3.70 -11.30
N PRO A 213 13.67 -2.49 -11.68
CA PRO A 213 13.76 -1.37 -10.75
C PRO A 213 12.39 -1.06 -10.10
N PRO A 214 12.35 -0.69 -8.80
CA PRO A 214 11.07 -0.38 -8.12
C PRO A 214 10.25 0.71 -8.83
N ALA A 215 10.89 1.72 -9.42
CA ALA A 215 10.23 2.77 -10.18
C ALA A 215 9.50 2.22 -11.42
N GLU A 216 10.16 1.36 -12.19
CA GLU A 216 9.56 0.70 -13.34
C GLU A 216 8.41 -0.23 -12.92
N ALA A 217 8.61 -1.04 -11.87
CA ALA A 217 7.56 -1.90 -11.33
C ALA A 217 6.33 -1.09 -10.85
N ALA A 218 6.54 0.09 -10.24
CA ALA A 218 5.46 0.99 -9.84
C ALA A 218 4.67 1.51 -11.05
N HIS A 219 5.35 1.92 -12.12
CA HIS A 219 4.69 2.34 -13.37
C HIS A 219 3.85 1.21 -13.98
N LEU A 220 4.40 0.00 -14.10
CA LEU A 220 3.67 -1.15 -14.62
C LEU A 220 2.42 -1.47 -13.79
N VAL A 221 2.54 -1.39 -12.45
CA VAL A 221 1.40 -1.57 -11.54
C VAL A 221 0.33 -0.52 -11.81
N LEU A 222 0.69 0.76 -11.89
CA LEU A 222 -0.26 1.85 -12.11
C LEU A 222 -0.90 1.80 -13.51
N GLU A 223 -0.18 1.36 -14.52
CA GLU A 223 -0.72 1.13 -15.86
C GLU A 223 -1.75 0.00 -15.89
N ALA A 224 -1.48 -1.09 -15.17
CA ALA A 224 -2.44 -2.18 -15.03
C ALA A 224 -3.75 -1.76 -14.37
N LEU A 225 -3.76 -0.67 -13.56
CA LEU A 225 -4.99 -0.13 -12.96
C LEU A 225 -5.86 0.66 -13.94
N LYS A 226 -5.29 1.16 -15.05
CA LYS A 226 -5.99 1.93 -16.08
C LYS A 226 -6.73 1.03 -17.08
N SER A 227 -6.32 -0.26 -17.14
CA SER A 227 -7.00 -1.22 -18.00
C SER A 227 -8.37 -1.57 -17.43
N PRO A 228 -9.40 -1.64 -18.27
CA PRO A 228 -10.78 -1.87 -17.87
C PRO A 228 -11.01 -3.26 -17.25
#